data_62a4362e2650d3a72d9e8f805a596218
#
_entry.id   62a4362e2650d3a72d9e8f805a596218
#
_cell.length_a   1.000
_cell.length_b   1.000
_cell.length_c   1.000
_cell.angle_alpha   90.00
_cell.angle_beta   90.00
_cell.angle_gamma   90.00
#
_symmetry.space_group_name_H-M   'P 1'
#
loop_
_entity.id
_entity.type
_entity.pdbx_description
1 polymer ?
#
loop_
_entity_poly.entity_id
_entity_poly.type
_entity_poly.pdbx_seq_one_letter_code
_entity_poly.pdbx_strand_id
1 'polypeptide(L)'
;RDSVVNAARAVSVQVQSAIIQFSSNFQMALNPQITKTYAADDYKMMHKLIGRSSKFTFFFLLFLSLPIMIQTDFVLTIWLKTVPDYTVTFLRIMLCTTIVDSVANPLMVAASATGRVRLYQSVVGGILLAILPVSYIILETGGDPNSVFIVHLIFSVIAFAVRLFIIRPMIKLDLSEYMIILGRIFMVVCLSLPLPLLYHYYRDCLLYTSPSPR
;
A
#
# COMPACT_ATOMS: atom_id res chain seq x y z
N ARG A 1 10.22 16.96 -20.81
CA ARG A 1 9.47 15.73 -20.43
C ARG A 1 9.88 15.28 -19.01
N ASP A 2 11.15 15.25 -18.68
CA ASP A 2 11.68 14.78 -17.38
C ASP A 2 11.24 15.66 -16.22
N SER A 3 11.16 16.98 -16.40
CA SER A 3 10.70 17.91 -15.35
C SER A 3 9.23 17.69 -14.99
N VAL A 4 8.37 17.37 -15.94
CA VAL A 4 6.94 17.07 -15.71
C VAL A 4 6.78 15.76 -14.94
N VAL A 5 7.51 14.71 -15.32
CA VAL A 5 7.49 13.41 -14.61
C VAL A 5 7.99 13.56 -13.18
N ASN A 6 9.05 14.34 -12.96
CA ASN A 6 9.57 14.60 -11.62
C ASN A 6 8.58 15.40 -10.75
N ALA A 7 7.91 16.40 -11.34
CA ALA A 7 6.86 17.17 -10.65
C ALA A 7 5.68 16.25 -10.28
N ALA A 8 5.21 15.43 -11.21
CA ALA A 8 4.15 14.46 -10.98
C ALA A 8 4.49 13.50 -9.83
N ARG A 9 5.72 12.96 -9.80
CA ARG A 9 6.22 12.12 -8.73
C ARG A 9 6.25 12.85 -7.38
N ALA A 10 6.77 14.06 -7.34
CA ALA A 10 6.89 14.85 -6.11
C ALA A 10 5.51 15.09 -5.46
N VAL A 11 4.53 15.49 -6.26
CA VAL A 11 3.15 15.67 -5.82
C VAL A 11 2.55 14.36 -5.28
N SER A 12 2.71 13.27 -6.04
CA SER A 12 2.17 11.96 -5.64
C SER A 12 2.80 11.46 -4.33
N VAL A 13 4.12 11.62 -4.14
CA VAL A 13 4.83 11.29 -2.90
C VAL A 13 4.31 12.12 -1.73
N GLN A 14 4.00 13.39 -1.94
CA GLN A 14 3.53 14.28 -0.87
C GLN A 14 2.15 13.82 -0.35
N VAL A 15 1.21 13.50 -1.24
CA VAL A 15 -0.11 12.95 -0.86
C VAL A 15 0.04 11.60 -0.16
N GLN A 16 0.84 10.69 -0.75
CA GLN A 16 1.11 9.38 -0.17
C GLN A 16 1.69 9.50 1.24
N SER A 17 2.68 10.37 1.44
CA SER A 17 3.33 10.57 2.73
C SER A 17 2.36 11.08 3.80
N ALA A 18 1.45 11.99 3.44
CA ALA A 18 0.42 12.45 4.36
C ALA A 18 -0.48 11.30 4.84
N ILE A 19 -0.91 10.43 3.91
CA ILE A 19 -1.75 9.27 4.24
C ILE A 19 -0.99 8.26 5.11
N ILE A 20 0.27 7.97 4.79
CA ILE A 20 1.13 7.07 5.58
C ILE A 20 1.32 7.61 7.00
N GLN A 21 1.49 8.92 7.17
CA GLN A 21 1.69 9.54 8.47
C GLN A 21 0.53 9.28 9.43
N PHE A 22 -0.71 9.35 8.95
CA PHE A 22 -1.88 8.98 9.76
C PHE A 22 -1.84 7.53 10.22
N SER A 23 -1.48 6.61 9.33
CA SER A 23 -1.38 5.18 9.63
C SER A 23 -0.23 4.87 10.59
N SER A 24 0.92 5.52 10.43
CA SER A 24 2.11 5.29 11.26
C SER A 24 1.90 5.72 12.70
N ASN A 25 1.19 6.80 12.95
CA ASN A 25 0.85 7.27 14.30
C ASN A 25 0.04 6.22 15.07
N PHE A 26 -0.89 5.55 14.40
CA PHE A 26 -1.65 4.46 15.01
C PHE A 26 -0.77 3.23 15.28
N GLN A 27 0.10 2.87 14.35
CA GLN A 27 1.01 1.72 14.50
C GLN A 27 2.00 1.93 15.64
N MET A 28 2.48 3.15 15.87
CA MET A 28 3.38 3.48 16.99
C MET A 28 2.80 3.08 18.35
N ALA A 29 1.49 3.12 18.52
CA ALA A 29 0.84 2.69 19.76
C ALA A 29 0.81 1.17 19.94
N LEU A 30 0.77 0.41 18.84
CA LEU A 30 0.69 -1.06 18.85
C LEU A 30 2.06 -1.76 18.83
N ASN A 31 3.06 -1.15 18.22
CA ASN A 31 4.40 -1.72 18.08
C ASN A 31 5.04 -2.16 19.41
N PRO A 32 4.99 -1.36 20.50
CA PRO A 32 5.53 -1.78 21.80
C PRO A 32 4.80 -2.99 22.39
N GLN A 33 3.51 -3.14 22.12
CA GLN A 33 2.72 -4.27 22.60
C GLN A 33 3.12 -5.57 21.92
N ILE A 34 3.35 -5.55 20.60
CA ILE A 34 3.85 -6.70 19.84
C ILE A 34 5.21 -7.14 20.38
N THR A 35 6.12 -6.19 20.61
CA THR A 35 7.45 -6.49 21.14
C THR A 35 7.41 -7.04 22.57
N LYS A 36 6.54 -6.50 23.43
CA LYS A 36 6.35 -7.00 24.81
C LYS A 36 5.80 -8.42 24.84
N THR A 37 4.81 -8.73 24.01
CA THR A 37 4.25 -10.10 23.95
C THR A 37 5.25 -11.12 23.44
N TYR A 38 6.13 -10.73 22.51
CA TYR A 38 7.25 -11.57 22.08
C TYR A 38 8.24 -11.84 23.23
N ALA A 39 8.63 -10.79 23.96
CA ALA A 39 9.56 -10.92 25.09
C ALA A 39 8.98 -11.74 26.26
N ALA A 40 7.67 -11.83 26.37
CA ALA A 40 6.95 -12.65 27.35
C ALA A 40 6.67 -14.08 26.85
N ASP A 41 7.19 -14.49 25.69
CA ASP A 41 6.89 -15.77 25.01
C ASP A 41 5.40 -16.03 24.76
N ASP A 42 4.54 -14.99 24.83
CA ASP A 42 3.11 -15.09 24.53
C ASP A 42 2.86 -14.95 23.03
N TYR A 43 3.24 -15.97 22.27
CA TYR A 43 3.07 -16.01 20.83
C TYR A 43 1.59 -15.91 20.41
N LYS A 44 0.67 -16.49 21.21
CA LYS A 44 -0.76 -16.46 20.88
C LYS A 44 -1.33 -15.05 20.91
N MET A 45 -0.99 -14.27 21.94
CA MET A 45 -1.39 -12.87 22.02
C MET A 45 -0.71 -12.03 20.95
N MET A 46 0.57 -12.28 20.69
CA MET A 46 1.33 -11.61 19.64
C MET A 46 0.69 -11.79 18.25
N HIS A 47 0.34 -13.03 17.86
CA HIS A 47 -0.32 -13.31 16.58
C HIS A 47 -1.66 -12.60 16.47
N LYS A 48 -2.42 -12.56 17.56
CA LYS A 48 -3.70 -11.83 17.62
C LYS A 48 -3.50 -10.31 17.45
N LEU A 49 -2.46 -9.74 18.05
CA LEU A 49 -2.12 -8.32 17.89
C LEU A 49 -1.67 -8.02 16.44
N ILE A 50 -0.80 -8.84 15.86
CA ILE A 50 -0.38 -8.72 14.46
C ILE A 50 -1.61 -8.72 13.55
N GLY A 51 -2.48 -9.72 13.68
CA GLY A 51 -3.67 -9.83 12.83
C GLY A 51 -4.66 -8.67 12.99
N ARG A 52 -4.86 -8.16 14.20
CA ARG A 52 -5.71 -6.98 14.46
C ARG A 52 -5.08 -5.73 13.89
N SER A 53 -3.78 -5.51 14.11
CA SER A 53 -3.04 -4.38 13.60
C SER A 53 -3.05 -4.35 12.06
N SER A 54 -2.77 -5.49 11.41
CA SER A 54 -2.82 -5.59 9.94
C SER A 54 -4.20 -5.23 9.39
N LYS A 55 -5.28 -5.79 9.96
CA LYS A 55 -6.65 -5.45 9.54
C LYS A 55 -6.97 -3.99 9.72
N PHE A 56 -6.70 -3.45 10.90
CA PHE A 56 -7.05 -2.06 11.21
C PHE A 56 -6.29 -1.10 10.31
N THR A 57 -4.98 -1.29 10.17
CA THR A 57 -4.14 -0.43 9.32
C THR A 57 -4.58 -0.49 7.86
N PHE A 58 -4.88 -1.70 7.36
CA PHE A 58 -5.36 -1.88 6.00
C PHE A 58 -6.67 -1.14 5.76
N PHE A 59 -7.70 -1.38 6.60
CA PHE A 59 -9.00 -0.73 6.41
C PHE A 59 -8.96 0.77 6.63
N PHE A 60 -8.14 1.24 7.55
CA PHE A 60 -7.93 2.66 7.78
C PHE A 60 -7.30 3.34 6.55
N LEU A 61 -6.22 2.74 6.01
CA LEU A 61 -5.61 3.25 4.78
C LEU A 61 -6.54 3.15 3.57
N LEU A 62 -7.27 2.06 3.44
CA LEU A 62 -8.27 1.91 2.37
C LEU A 62 -9.33 3.00 2.47
N PHE A 63 -9.85 3.27 3.66
CA PHE A 63 -10.85 4.31 3.90
C PHE A 63 -10.35 5.70 3.52
N LEU A 64 -9.10 6.05 3.85
CA LEU A 64 -8.50 7.33 3.47
C LEU A 64 -8.14 7.40 1.98
N SER A 65 -7.60 6.31 1.43
CA SER A 65 -7.11 6.30 0.05
C SER A 65 -8.22 6.16 -0.98
N LEU A 66 -9.29 5.42 -0.69
CA LEU A 66 -10.34 5.10 -1.64
C LEU A 66 -11.04 6.35 -2.21
N PRO A 67 -11.49 7.33 -1.42
CA PRO A 67 -12.06 8.57 -1.96
C PRO A 67 -11.07 9.34 -2.84
N ILE A 68 -9.79 9.38 -2.43
CA ILE A 68 -8.73 10.06 -3.17
C ILE A 68 -8.47 9.33 -4.50
N MET A 69 -8.46 8.00 -4.52
CA MET A 69 -8.27 7.20 -5.73
C MET A 69 -9.42 7.35 -6.74
N ILE A 70 -10.66 7.46 -6.25
CA ILE A 70 -11.83 7.62 -7.10
C ILE A 70 -11.88 9.04 -7.70
N GLN A 71 -11.66 10.06 -6.87
CA GLN A 71 -11.75 11.47 -7.22
C GLN A 71 -10.38 12.14 -7.35
N THR A 72 -9.37 11.39 -7.81
CA THR A 72 -7.98 11.87 -7.86
C THR A 72 -7.86 13.19 -8.63
N ASP A 73 -8.50 13.27 -9.81
CA ASP A 73 -8.47 14.46 -10.66
C ASP A 73 -9.04 15.68 -9.94
N PHE A 74 -10.19 15.52 -9.29
CA PHE A 74 -10.86 16.58 -8.53
C PHE A 74 -10.01 17.06 -7.35
N VAL A 75 -9.50 16.14 -6.55
CA VAL A 75 -8.67 16.46 -5.37
C VAL A 75 -7.39 17.20 -5.79
N LEU A 76 -6.72 16.72 -6.83
CA LEU A 76 -5.49 17.34 -7.34
C LEU A 76 -5.77 18.72 -7.96
N THR A 77 -6.87 18.88 -8.68
CA THR A 77 -7.23 20.16 -9.31
C THR A 77 -7.52 21.24 -8.26
N ILE A 78 -8.22 20.92 -7.17
CA ILE A 78 -8.46 21.86 -6.07
C ILE A 78 -7.15 22.30 -5.44
N TRP A 79 -6.21 21.38 -5.28
CA TRP A 79 -4.96 21.67 -4.60
C TRP A 79 -3.93 22.39 -5.48
N LEU A 80 -3.75 21.94 -6.72
CA LEU A 80 -2.65 22.38 -7.60
C LEU A 80 -3.08 23.38 -8.66
N LYS A 81 -4.38 23.57 -8.91
CA LYS A 81 -4.96 24.31 -10.06
C LYS A 81 -4.57 23.73 -11.42
N THR A 82 -3.30 23.38 -11.63
CA THR A 82 -2.77 22.70 -12.83
C THR A 82 -2.16 21.38 -12.41
N VAL A 83 -2.72 20.27 -12.86
CA VAL A 83 -2.27 18.91 -12.54
C VAL A 83 -1.25 18.49 -13.61
N PRO A 84 0.00 18.17 -13.25
CA PRO A 84 0.97 17.64 -14.21
C PRO A 84 0.51 16.30 -14.78
N ASP A 85 0.85 16.05 -16.08
CA ASP A 85 0.60 14.75 -16.71
C ASP A 85 1.19 13.61 -15.87
N TYR A 86 0.57 12.44 -15.91
CA TYR A 86 0.92 11.23 -15.14
C TYR A 86 0.62 11.28 -13.62
N THR A 87 0.40 12.45 -12.98
CA THR A 87 0.23 12.57 -11.53
C THR A 87 -0.90 11.68 -11.01
N VAL A 88 -2.03 11.65 -11.71
CA VAL A 88 -3.22 10.86 -11.35
C VAL A 88 -2.89 9.37 -11.30
N THR A 89 -2.24 8.87 -12.35
CA THR A 89 -1.88 7.45 -12.45
C THR A 89 -0.81 7.07 -11.43
N PHE A 90 0.21 7.92 -11.27
CA PHE A 90 1.26 7.71 -10.26
C PHE A 90 0.66 7.60 -8.87
N LEU A 91 -0.19 8.57 -8.48
CA LEU A 91 -0.81 8.59 -7.17
C LEU A 91 -1.67 7.35 -6.93
N ARG A 92 -2.49 6.94 -7.89
CA ARG A 92 -3.33 5.74 -7.77
C ARG A 92 -2.49 4.48 -7.54
N ILE A 93 -1.43 4.25 -8.34
CA ILE A 93 -0.56 3.08 -8.20
C ILE A 93 0.21 3.13 -6.87
N MET A 94 0.72 4.30 -6.48
CA MET A 94 1.43 4.48 -5.22
C MET A 94 0.54 4.21 -4.01
N LEU A 95 -0.72 4.64 -4.03
CA LEU A 95 -1.69 4.34 -2.96
C LEU A 95 -2.01 2.84 -2.89
N CYS A 96 -2.16 2.16 -4.03
CA CYS A 96 -2.29 0.70 -4.07
C CYS A 96 -1.09 0.02 -3.40
N THR A 97 0.13 0.42 -3.73
CA THR A 97 1.35 -0.11 -3.13
C THR A 97 1.37 0.12 -1.61
N THR A 98 0.99 1.32 -1.16
CA THR A 98 0.92 1.65 0.27
C THR A 98 -0.06 0.77 1.03
N ILE A 99 -1.22 0.48 0.45
CA ILE A 99 -2.23 -0.40 1.05
C ILE A 99 -1.68 -1.83 1.18
N VAL A 100 -0.99 -2.34 0.16
CA VAL A 100 -0.34 -3.66 0.20
C VAL A 100 0.75 -3.70 1.28
N ASP A 101 1.63 -2.72 1.33
CA ASP A 101 2.72 -2.65 2.31
C ASP A 101 2.23 -2.51 3.75
N SER A 102 1.06 -1.91 3.95
CA SER A 102 0.48 -1.70 5.28
C SER A 102 0.22 -2.99 6.04
N VAL A 103 -0.12 -4.05 5.34
CA VAL A 103 -0.37 -5.39 5.91
C VAL A 103 0.92 -6.02 6.41
N ALA A 104 2.06 -5.70 5.79
CA ALA A 104 3.37 -6.24 6.14
C ALA A 104 3.97 -5.57 7.41
N ASN A 105 3.60 -4.33 7.72
CA ASN A 105 4.23 -3.57 8.79
C ASN A 105 4.20 -4.25 10.18
N PRO A 106 3.08 -4.79 10.68
CA PRO A 106 3.07 -5.49 11.96
C PRO A 106 3.93 -6.75 11.99
N LEU A 107 4.05 -7.45 10.84
CA LEU A 107 4.96 -8.60 10.71
C LEU A 107 6.43 -8.16 10.81
N MET A 108 6.76 -7.02 10.22
CA MET A 108 8.12 -6.45 10.30
C MET A 108 8.49 -6.10 11.73
N VAL A 109 7.56 -5.54 12.50
CA VAL A 109 7.77 -5.23 13.93
C VAL A 109 8.01 -6.50 14.72
N ALA A 110 7.20 -7.54 14.50
CA ALA A 110 7.38 -8.83 15.16
C ALA A 110 8.72 -9.50 14.79
N ALA A 111 9.12 -9.44 13.52
CA ALA A 111 10.42 -9.93 13.09
C ALA A 111 11.58 -9.17 13.75
N SER A 112 11.46 -7.85 13.88
CA SER A 112 12.46 -7.00 14.55
C SER A 112 12.59 -7.35 16.04
N ALA A 113 11.48 -7.71 16.69
CA ALA A 113 11.49 -8.14 18.10
C ALA A 113 12.32 -9.42 18.33
N THR A 114 12.49 -10.28 17.31
CA THR A 114 13.32 -11.49 17.42
C THR A 114 14.82 -11.21 17.46
N GLY A 115 15.28 -10.03 17.08
CA GLY A 115 16.69 -9.67 16.90
C GLY A 115 17.38 -10.35 15.70
N ARG A 116 16.74 -11.28 15.00
CA ARG A 116 17.33 -12.05 13.88
C ARG A 116 16.97 -11.45 12.52
N VAL A 117 17.11 -10.13 12.38
CA VAL A 117 16.64 -9.38 11.20
C VAL A 117 17.58 -9.44 9.99
N ARG A 118 18.82 -9.89 10.16
CA ARG A 118 19.85 -9.82 9.10
C ARG A 118 19.41 -10.51 7.81
N LEU A 119 19.05 -11.78 7.88
CA LEU A 119 18.63 -12.57 6.72
C LEU A 119 17.35 -11.99 6.08
N TYR A 120 16.39 -11.65 6.89
CA TYR A 120 15.14 -11.03 6.45
C TYR A 120 15.37 -9.72 5.68
N GLN A 121 16.16 -8.80 6.26
CA GLN A 121 16.45 -7.51 5.63
C GLN A 121 17.32 -7.65 4.37
N SER A 122 18.30 -8.57 4.34
CA SER A 122 19.12 -8.79 3.17
C SER A 122 18.31 -9.32 1.99
N VAL A 123 17.43 -10.30 2.21
CA VAL A 123 16.63 -10.89 1.13
C VAL A 123 15.58 -9.88 0.63
N VAL A 124 14.80 -9.30 1.53
CA VAL A 124 13.74 -8.35 1.15
C VAL A 124 14.34 -7.07 0.58
N GLY A 125 15.44 -6.57 1.17
CA GLY A 125 16.18 -5.42 0.66
C GLY A 125 16.72 -5.67 -0.75
N GLY A 126 17.27 -6.88 -1.01
CA GLY A 126 17.70 -7.30 -2.34
C GLY A 126 16.58 -7.31 -3.37
N ILE A 127 15.39 -7.82 -3.00
CA ILE A 127 14.21 -7.80 -3.86
C ILE A 127 13.81 -6.36 -4.20
N LEU A 128 13.76 -5.47 -3.21
CA LEU A 128 13.39 -4.07 -3.44
C LEU A 128 14.46 -3.33 -4.24
N LEU A 129 15.73 -3.68 -4.06
CA LEU A 129 16.83 -3.08 -4.82
C LEU A 129 16.79 -3.49 -6.29
N ALA A 130 16.27 -4.68 -6.61
CA ALA A 130 16.08 -5.15 -7.98
C ALA A 130 15.03 -4.32 -8.76
N ILE A 131 14.21 -3.50 -8.10
CA ILE A 131 13.32 -2.54 -8.76
C ILE A 131 14.11 -1.57 -9.63
N LEU A 132 15.29 -1.12 -9.19
CA LEU A 132 16.10 -0.15 -9.92
C LEU A 132 16.55 -0.66 -11.30
N PRO A 133 17.25 -1.81 -11.40
CA PRO A 133 17.69 -2.32 -12.71
C PRO A 133 16.50 -2.71 -13.60
N VAL A 134 15.44 -3.29 -13.04
CA VAL A 134 14.26 -3.67 -13.84
C VAL A 134 13.56 -2.43 -14.40
N SER A 135 13.37 -1.40 -13.60
CA SER A 135 12.77 -0.14 -14.04
C SER A 135 13.64 0.56 -15.09
N TYR A 136 14.96 0.52 -14.92
CA TYR A 136 15.91 1.08 -15.88
C TYR A 136 15.78 0.41 -17.25
N ILE A 137 15.80 -0.93 -17.30
CA ILE A 137 15.67 -1.70 -18.54
C ILE A 137 14.32 -1.38 -19.24
N ILE A 138 13.22 -1.31 -18.50
CA ILE A 138 11.90 -1.01 -19.07
C ILE A 138 11.87 0.40 -19.67
N LEU A 139 12.46 1.39 -18.99
CA LEU A 139 12.50 2.76 -19.51
C LEU A 139 13.41 2.88 -20.74
N GLU A 140 14.53 2.16 -20.76
CA GLU A 140 15.47 2.15 -21.91
C GLU A 140 14.86 1.49 -23.15
N THR A 141 14.00 0.50 -22.96
CA THR A 141 13.21 -0.12 -24.06
C THR A 141 12.03 0.71 -24.54
N GLY A 142 11.90 1.95 -24.06
CA GLY A 142 10.83 2.87 -24.47
C GLY A 142 9.53 2.75 -23.67
N GLY A 143 9.57 2.10 -22.50
CA GLY A 143 8.43 1.98 -21.59
C GLY A 143 7.92 3.33 -21.07
N ASP A 144 6.64 3.39 -20.78
CA ASP A 144 6.00 4.57 -20.18
C ASP A 144 6.50 4.78 -18.73
N PRO A 145 6.66 6.03 -18.24
CA PRO A 145 6.97 6.34 -16.84
C PRO A 145 6.07 5.65 -15.79
N ASN A 146 4.82 5.36 -16.12
CA ASN A 146 3.91 4.58 -15.28
C ASN A 146 4.43 3.18 -14.94
N SER A 147 5.22 2.58 -15.83
CA SER A 147 5.76 1.22 -15.68
C SER A 147 6.62 1.07 -14.43
N VAL A 148 7.35 2.12 -14.04
CA VAL A 148 8.20 2.10 -12.83
C VAL A 148 7.37 1.86 -11.57
N PHE A 149 6.22 2.49 -11.46
CA PHE A 149 5.33 2.34 -10.31
C PHE A 149 4.60 0.98 -10.33
N ILE A 150 4.29 0.46 -11.51
CA ILE A 150 3.72 -0.90 -11.68
C ILE A 150 4.76 -1.94 -11.24
N VAL A 151 6.02 -1.79 -11.66
CA VAL A 151 7.13 -2.65 -11.21
C VAL A 151 7.24 -2.60 -9.69
N HIS A 152 7.21 -1.40 -9.09
CA HIS A 152 7.25 -1.25 -7.65
C HIS A 152 6.10 -1.99 -6.96
N LEU A 153 4.88 -1.88 -7.46
CA LEU A 153 3.71 -2.60 -6.93
C LEU A 153 3.90 -4.13 -7.01
N ILE A 154 4.36 -4.64 -8.14
CA ILE A 154 4.62 -6.08 -8.33
C ILE A 154 5.68 -6.57 -7.34
N PHE A 155 6.81 -5.86 -7.24
CA PHE A 155 7.88 -6.21 -6.32
C PHE A 155 7.47 -6.08 -4.84
N SER A 156 6.58 -5.14 -4.49
CA SER A 156 6.00 -5.05 -3.15
C SER A 156 5.17 -6.29 -2.81
N VAL A 157 4.34 -6.79 -3.74
CA VAL A 157 3.57 -8.04 -3.55
C VAL A 157 4.50 -9.24 -3.41
N ILE A 158 5.55 -9.34 -4.24
CA ILE A 158 6.56 -10.40 -4.14
C ILE A 158 7.29 -10.31 -2.79
N ALA A 159 7.72 -9.12 -2.39
CA ALA A 159 8.38 -8.89 -1.12
C ALA A 159 7.49 -9.26 0.06
N PHE A 160 6.17 -8.97 -0.01
CA PHE A 160 5.20 -9.38 1.00
C PHE A 160 5.12 -10.91 1.13
N ALA A 161 5.02 -11.64 0.01
CA ALA A 161 5.01 -13.10 0.03
C ALA A 161 6.30 -13.67 0.64
N VAL A 162 7.46 -13.17 0.21
CA VAL A 162 8.77 -13.60 0.75
C VAL A 162 8.90 -13.27 2.24
N ARG A 163 8.41 -12.11 2.68
CA ARG A 163 8.34 -11.74 4.12
C ARG A 163 7.57 -12.78 4.92
N LEU A 164 6.41 -13.21 4.45
CA LEU A 164 5.61 -14.23 5.12
C LEU A 164 6.38 -15.54 5.30
N PHE A 165 7.08 -16.01 4.25
CA PHE A 165 7.88 -17.23 4.32
C PHE A 165 9.05 -17.14 5.30
N ILE A 166 9.76 -16.02 5.32
CA ILE A 166 10.93 -15.84 6.19
C ILE A 166 10.51 -15.60 7.65
N ILE A 167 9.46 -14.80 7.89
CA ILE A 167 9.05 -14.41 9.23
C ILE A 167 8.30 -15.55 9.94
N ARG A 168 7.59 -16.40 9.20
CA ARG A 168 6.84 -17.54 9.73
C ARG A 168 7.63 -18.37 10.77
N PRO A 169 8.81 -18.92 10.45
CA PRO A 169 9.59 -19.71 11.42
C PRO A 169 10.16 -18.86 12.57
N MET A 170 10.38 -17.56 12.35
CA MET A 170 10.99 -16.67 13.36
C MET A 170 10.05 -16.40 14.53
N ILE A 171 8.77 -16.26 14.27
CA ILE A 171 7.75 -15.94 15.28
C ILE A 171 6.74 -17.07 15.48
N LYS A 172 7.02 -18.27 14.96
CA LYS A 172 6.12 -19.44 15.00
C LYS A 172 4.70 -19.12 14.50
N LEU A 173 4.61 -18.30 13.42
CA LEU A 173 3.33 -17.84 12.91
C LEU A 173 2.52 -18.99 12.31
N ASP A 174 1.27 -19.12 12.74
CA ASP A 174 0.31 -19.99 12.05
C ASP A 174 -0.14 -19.33 10.76
N LEU A 175 0.38 -19.89 9.65
CA LEU A 175 0.09 -19.35 8.31
C LEU A 175 -1.39 -19.46 7.96
N SER A 176 -2.08 -20.50 8.44
CA SER A 176 -3.49 -20.72 8.14
C SER A 176 -4.36 -19.63 8.79
N GLU A 177 -4.12 -19.29 10.05
CA GLU A 177 -4.81 -18.18 10.72
C GLU A 177 -4.57 -16.83 10.02
N TYR A 178 -3.32 -16.59 9.61
CA TYR A 178 -2.98 -15.34 8.93
C TYR A 178 -3.59 -15.27 7.53
N MET A 179 -3.63 -16.36 6.78
CA MET A 179 -4.29 -16.44 5.46
C MET A 179 -5.80 -16.24 5.56
N ILE A 180 -6.45 -16.72 6.63
CA ILE A 180 -7.86 -16.41 6.90
C ILE A 180 -8.07 -14.90 7.09
N ILE A 181 -7.12 -14.23 7.77
CA ILE A 181 -7.16 -12.77 7.94
C ILE A 181 -7.06 -12.06 6.60
N LEU A 182 -6.11 -12.45 5.75
CA LEU A 182 -5.96 -11.92 4.40
C LEU A 182 -7.19 -12.18 3.53
N GLY A 183 -7.75 -13.37 3.60
CA GLY A 183 -8.98 -13.74 2.89
C GLY A 183 -10.17 -12.87 3.29
N ARG A 184 -10.33 -12.58 4.59
CA ARG A 184 -11.36 -11.64 5.07
C ARG A 184 -11.14 -10.21 4.60
N ILE A 185 -9.89 -9.75 4.59
CA ILE A 185 -9.53 -8.44 4.04
C ILE A 185 -9.93 -8.38 2.57
N PHE A 186 -9.53 -9.38 1.80
CA PHE A 186 -9.83 -9.46 0.37
C PHE A 186 -11.35 -9.51 0.10
N MET A 187 -12.10 -10.31 0.87
CA MET A 187 -13.56 -10.39 0.76
C MET A 187 -14.22 -9.03 1.00
N VAL A 188 -13.82 -8.30 2.05
CA VAL A 188 -14.37 -6.97 2.34
C VAL A 188 -14.06 -5.98 1.22
N VAL A 189 -12.85 -6.02 0.67
CA VAL A 189 -12.46 -5.18 -0.47
C VAL A 189 -13.33 -5.47 -1.69
N CYS A 190 -13.50 -6.76 -2.05
CA CYS A 190 -14.34 -7.17 -3.18
C CYS A 190 -15.81 -6.77 -3.02
N LEU A 191 -16.31 -6.72 -1.78
CA LEU A 191 -17.69 -6.29 -1.51
C LEU A 191 -17.84 -4.77 -1.46
N SER A 192 -16.82 -4.05 -0.99
CA SER A 192 -16.89 -2.60 -0.80
C SER A 192 -16.51 -1.78 -2.05
N LEU A 193 -15.61 -2.28 -2.90
CA LEU A 193 -15.16 -1.56 -4.10
C LEU A 193 -16.24 -1.38 -5.18
N PRO A 194 -17.12 -2.34 -5.48
CA PRO A 194 -18.10 -2.17 -6.55
C PRO A 194 -19.04 -0.99 -6.32
N LEU A 195 -19.46 -0.72 -5.09
CA LEU A 195 -20.40 0.35 -4.77
C LEU A 195 -19.92 1.76 -5.17
N PRO A 196 -18.74 2.23 -4.71
CA PRO A 196 -18.24 3.54 -5.10
C PRO A 196 -17.83 3.62 -6.59
N LEU A 197 -17.38 2.50 -7.19
CA LEU A 197 -17.06 2.46 -8.63
C LEU A 197 -18.32 2.56 -9.49
N LEU A 198 -19.40 1.86 -9.12
CA LEU A 198 -20.70 1.98 -9.79
C LEU A 198 -21.26 3.39 -9.65
N TYR A 199 -21.19 3.98 -8.45
CA TYR A 199 -21.63 5.34 -8.24
C TYR A 199 -20.88 6.35 -9.13
N HIS A 200 -19.56 6.21 -9.23
CA HIS A 200 -18.73 7.05 -10.10
C HIS A 200 -19.12 6.88 -11.58
N TYR A 201 -19.29 5.64 -12.03
CA TYR A 201 -19.71 5.33 -13.40
C TYR A 201 -21.09 5.92 -13.73
N TYR A 202 -22.10 5.76 -12.86
CA TYR A 202 -23.43 6.31 -13.06
C TYR A 202 -23.43 7.84 -13.03
N ARG A 203 -22.67 8.46 -12.17
CA ARG A 203 -22.55 9.92 -12.10
C ARG A 203 -21.96 10.50 -13.40
N ASP A 204 -20.92 9.91 -13.92
CA ASP A 204 -20.28 10.38 -15.15
C ASP A 204 -21.23 10.17 -16.35
N CYS A 205 -21.99 9.08 -16.38
CA CYS A 205 -23.01 8.84 -17.37
C CYS A 205 -24.13 9.90 -17.32
N LEU A 206 -24.61 10.28 -16.13
CA LEU A 206 -25.65 11.30 -15.95
C LEU A 206 -25.18 12.71 -16.30
N LEU A 207 -23.91 13.05 -16.02
CA LEU A 207 -23.32 14.34 -16.38
C LEU A 207 -23.16 14.49 -17.91
N TYR A 208 -22.90 13.37 -18.61
CA TYR A 208 -22.77 13.37 -20.07
C TYR A 208 -24.13 13.43 -20.78
N THR A 209 -25.22 13.03 -20.12
CA THR A 209 -26.58 13.05 -20.69
C THR A 209 -27.35 14.36 -20.38
N SER A 210 -26.80 15.24 -19.52
CA SER A 210 -27.40 16.55 -19.26
C SER A 210 -27.13 17.49 -20.43
N PRO A 211 -28.16 18.03 -21.13
CA PRO A 211 -27.94 18.99 -22.21
C PRO A 211 -27.28 20.24 -21.64
N SER A 212 -26.18 20.66 -22.25
CA SER A 212 -25.51 21.92 -21.96
C SER A 212 -26.50 23.07 -21.94
N PRO A 213 -26.60 23.86 -20.88
CA PRO A 213 -27.38 25.08 -20.92
C PRO A 213 -26.73 26.02 -21.93
N ARG A 214 -27.50 26.42 -22.92
CA ARG A 214 -27.16 27.45 -23.93
C ARG A 214 -27.05 28.82 -23.28
#